data_899823b7f3703603277777c576849b93
#
_entry.id   899823b7f3703603277777c576849b93
#
_cell.length_a   1.000
_cell.length_b   1.000
_cell.length_c   1.000
_cell.angle_alpha   90.00
_cell.angle_beta   90.00
_cell.angle_gamma   90.00
#
_symmetry.space_group_name_H-M   'P 1'
#
loop_
_entity.id
_entity.type
_entity.pdbx_description
1 polymer ?
#
loop_
_entity_poly.entity_id
_entity_poly.type
_entity_poly.pdbx_seq_one_letter_code
_entity_poly.pdbx_strand_id
1 'polypeptide(L)'
;IKALETIHLNEENQLFFDLFVSLMRLSYQRKIREMKLWSEQVAGMGRERQKNFLEYCQRMIRENFIFNLHQRDLTYMTINEQNFASRFAPFVNERNVIGIMDELSEAQLHIEQNVNAKMVFFDFSLKMIVLLKQ
;
A
#
# COMPACT_ATOMS: atom_id res chain seq x y z
N ILE A 1 -22.05 14.13 14.21
CA ILE A 1 -20.73 14.51 13.70
C ILE A 1 -19.78 13.32 13.73
N LYS A 2 -19.68 12.61 14.83
CA LYS A 2 -18.81 11.43 14.95
C LYS A 2 -19.19 10.32 13.96
N ALA A 3 -20.49 10.14 13.72
CA ALA A 3 -20.97 9.13 12.77
C ALA A 3 -20.55 9.46 11.34
N LEU A 4 -20.60 10.76 10.95
CA LEU A 4 -20.17 11.20 9.62
C LEU A 4 -18.65 10.99 9.44
N GLU A 5 -17.85 11.32 10.46
CA GLU A 5 -16.41 11.10 10.41
C GLU A 5 -16.08 9.62 10.27
N THR A 6 -16.80 8.76 10.99
CA THR A 6 -16.58 7.30 10.90
C THR A 6 -16.90 6.78 9.50
N ILE A 7 -17.98 7.28 8.88
CA ILE A 7 -18.37 6.89 7.52
C ILE A 7 -17.28 7.30 6.52
N HIS A 8 -16.80 8.55 6.61
CA HIS A 8 -15.73 9.02 5.72
C HIS A 8 -14.43 8.23 5.89
N LEU A 9 -14.07 7.94 7.13
CA LEU A 9 -12.87 7.12 7.39
C LEU A 9 -13.00 5.71 6.82
N ASN A 10 -14.19 5.11 6.93
CA ASN A 10 -14.43 3.77 6.37
C ASN A 10 -14.37 3.78 4.84
N GLU A 11 -14.92 4.82 4.20
CA GLU A 11 -14.87 4.96 2.74
C GLU A 11 -13.44 5.15 2.26
N GLU A 12 -12.67 5.99 2.95
CA GLU A 12 -11.27 6.23 2.61
C GLU A 12 -10.44 4.96 2.82
N ASN A 13 -10.65 4.24 3.91
CA ASN A 13 -9.95 2.99 4.17
C ASN A 13 -10.28 1.93 3.13
N GLN A 14 -11.54 1.86 2.67
CA GLN A 14 -11.92 0.91 1.63
C GLN A 14 -11.25 1.27 0.31
N LEU A 15 -11.20 2.55 -0.05
CA LEU A 15 -10.51 3.01 -1.24
C LEU A 15 -9.02 2.64 -1.18
N PHE A 16 -8.39 2.89 -0.06
CA PHE A 16 -6.97 2.60 0.13
C PHE A 16 -6.71 1.11 0.07
N PHE A 17 -7.58 0.30 0.66
CA PHE A 17 -7.47 -1.16 0.59
C PHE A 17 -7.56 -1.64 -0.86
N ASP A 18 -8.53 -1.14 -1.62
CA ASP A 18 -8.68 -1.50 -3.04
C ASP A 18 -7.45 -1.11 -3.85
N LEU A 19 -6.90 0.08 -3.62
CA LEU A 19 -5.69 0.54 -4.30
C LEU A 19 -4.48 -0.30 -3.93
N PHE A 20 -4.37 -0.67 -2.66
CA PHE A 20 -3.26 -1.50 -2.17
C PHE A 20 -3.32 -2.89 -2.81
N VAL A 21 -4.50 -3.52 -2.81
CA VAL A 21 -4.69 -4.85 -3.41
C VAL A 21 -4.38 -4.80 -4.90
N SER A 22 -4.86 -3.75 -5.60
CA SER A 22 -4.57 -3.58 -7.02
C SER A 22 -3.07 -3.47 -7.27
N LEU A 23 -2.37 -2.65 -6.46
CA LEU A 23 -0.92 -2.50 -6.59
C LEU A 23 -0.21 -3.83 -6.44
N MET A 24 -0.56 -4.61 -5.42
CA MET A 24 0.10 -5.88 -5.15
C MET A 24 -0.15 -6.88 -6.28
N ARG A 25 -1.37 -6.95 -6.78
CA ARG A 25 -1.71 -7.84 -7.89
C ARG A 25 -0.98 -7.46 -9.17
N LEU A 26 -0.98 -6.17 -9.51
CA LEU A 26 -0.33 -5.68 -10.73
C LEU A 26 1.18 -5.88 -10.66
N SER A 27 1.77 -5.62 -9.50
CA SER A 27 3.20 -5.82 -9.30
C SER A 27 3.58 -7.30 -9.41
N TYR A 28 2.80 -8.17 -8.81
CA TYR A 28 3.05 -9.61 -8.88
C TYR A 28 2.93 -10.12 -10.32
N GLN A 29 1.93 -9.63 -11.07
CA GLN A 29 1.66 -10.04 -12.44
C GLN A 29 2.50 -9.29 -13.48
N ARG A 30 3.27 -8.27 -13.06
CA ARG A 30 4.10 -7.43 -13.93
C ARG A 30 3.29 -6.72 -15.02
N LYS A 31 2.09 -6.27 -14.70
CA LYS A 31 1.24 -5.57 -15.65
C LYS A 31 1.59 -4.08 -15.67
N ILE A 32 2.68 -3.73 -16.36
CA ILE A 32 3.26 -2.38 -16.32
C ILE A 32 2.29 -1.33 -16.87
N ARG A 33 1.55 -1.65 -17.92
CA ARG A 33 0.57 -0.72 -18.49
C ARG A 33 -0.52 -0.36 -17.47
N GLU A 34 -1.05 -1.35 -16.79
CA GLU A 34 -2.07 -1.16 -15.76
C GLU A 34 -1.48 -0.46 -14.54
N MET A 35 -0.22 -0.72 -14.23
CA MET A 35 0.49 -0.03 -13.15
C MET A 35 0.61 1.46 -13.44
N LYS A 36 0.82 1.84 -14.71
CA LYS A 36 0.84 3.24 -15.09
C LYS A 36 -0.53 3.89 -14.88
N LEU A 37 -1.60 3.21 -15.25
CA LEU A 37 -2.97 3.69 -15.02
C LEU A 37 -3.26 3.81 -13.53
N TRP A 38 -2.81 2.84 -12.73
CA TRP A 38 -2.92 2.90 -11.28
C TRP A 38 -2.22 4.13 -10.71
N SER A 39 -1.00 4.42 -11.17
CA SER A 39 -0.25 5.57 -10.68
C SER A 39 -0.94 6.89 -11.04
N GLU A 40 -1.55 6.97 -12.22
CA GLU A 40 -2.33 8.15 -12.61
C GLU A 40 -3.57 8.33 -11.75
N GLN A 41 -4.24 7.23 -11.40
CA GLN A 41 -5.39 7.26 -10.50
C GLN A 41 -5.00 7.79 -9.12
N VAL A 42 -3.92 7.28 -8.56
CA VAL A 42 -3.44 7.73 -7.25
C VAL A 42 -3.00 9.18 -7.30
N ALA A 43 -2.33 9.59 -8.38
CA ALA A 43 -1.89 10.96 -8.54
C ALA A 43 -3.06 11.93 -8.60
N GLY A 44 -4.23 11.48 -9.06
CA GLY A 44 -5.42 12.31 -9.14
C GLY A 44 -6.13 12.54 -7.80
N MET A 45 -5.73 11.84 -6.74
CA MET A 45 -6.41 11.95 -5.44
C MET A 45 -6.06 13.21 -4.65
N GLY A 46 -4.96 13.88 -4.99
CA GLY A 46 -4.46 15.02 -4.23
C GLY A 46 -3.43 14.61 -3.18
N ARG A 47 -2.57 15.59 -2.83
CA ARG A 47 -1.42 15.32 -1.97
C ARG A 47 -1.79 14.72 -0.61
N GLU A 48 -2.82 15.26 0.04
CA GLU A 48 -3.21 14.83 1.37
C GLU A 48 -3.61 13.35 1.39
N ARG A 49 -4.46 12.94 0.43
CA ARG A 49 -4.85 11.53 0.32
C ARG A 49 -3.70 10.64 -0.07
N GLN A 50 -2.79 11.15 -0.91
CA GLN A 50 -1.59 10.38 -1.29
C GLN A 50 -0.74 10.06 -0.08
N LYS A 51 -0.52 11.03 0.81
CA LYS A 51 0.22 10.83 2.04
C LYS A 51 -0.49 9.81 2.94
N ASN A 52 -1.80 9.95 3.09
CA ASN A 52 -2.60 9.04 3.91
C ASN A 52 -2.57 7.62 3.33
N PHE A 53 -2.60 7.49 2.02
CA PHE A 53 -2.48 6.19 1.36
C PHE A 53 -1.13 5.54 1.63
N LEU A 54 -0.04 6.31 1.56
CA LEU A 54 1.29 5.78 1.83
C LEU A 54 1.42 5.32 3.29
N GLU A 55 0.82 6.06 4.22
CA GLU A 55 0.76 5.62 5.62
C GLU A 55 -0.03 4.33 5.77
N TYR A 56 -1.15 4.22 5.05
CA TYR A 56 -1.96 2.99 5.03
C TYR A 56 -1.14 1.82 4.52
N CYS A 57 -0.39 2.01 3.44
CA CYS A 57 0.46 0.96 2.88
C CYS A 57 1.53 0.52 3.88
N GLN A 58 2.14 1.47 4.59
CA GLN A 58 3.15 1.14 5.61
C GLN A 58 2.53 0.27 6.70
N ARG A 59 1.34 0.64 7.18
CA ARG A 59 0.64 -0.15 8.18
C ARG A 59 0.32 -1.55 7.66
N MET A 60 -0.17 -1.66 6.43
CA MET A 60 -0.53 -2.96 5.85
C MET A 60 0.68 -3.87 5.69
N ILE A 61 1.80 -3.34 5.23
CA ILE A 61 3.02 -4.14 5.08
C ILE A 61 3.49 -4.64 6.45
N ARG A 62 3.51 -3.77 7.45
CA ARG A 62 3.90 -4.16 8.81
C ARG A 62 2.97 -5.22 9.37
N GLU A 63 1.65 -5.03 9.22
CA GLU A 63 0.66 -5.97 9.74
C GLU A 63 0.73 -7.32 9.03
N ASN A 64 0.97 -7.32 7.72
CA ASN A 64 1.15 -8.56 6.97
C ASN A 64 2.43 -9.29 7.41
N PHE A 65 3.49 -8.55 7.70
CA PHE A 65 4.72 -9.16 8.22
C PHE A 65 4.48 -9.82 9.58
N ILE A 66 3.78 -9.13 10.49
CA ILE A 66 3.44 -9.68 11.80
C ILE A 66 2.53 -10.91 11.64
N PHE A 67 1.55 -10.84 10.75
CA PHE A 67 0.66 -11.96 10.46
C PHE A 67 1.45 -13.18 9.96
N ASN A 68 2.44 -12.96 9.11
CA ASN A 68 3.30 -14.02 8.58
C ASN A 68 4.15 -14.68 9.67
N LEU A 69 4.45 -13.95 10.75
CA LEU A 69 5.16 -14.51 11.90
C LEU A 69 4.23 -15.27 12.86
N HIS A 70 2.97 -15.48 12.47
CA HIS A 70 1.95 -16.14 13.27
C HIS A 70 1.59 -15.40 14.58
N GLN A 71 1.80 -14.07 14.59
CA GLN A 71 1.47 -13.22 15.72
C GLN A 71 0.15 -12.47 15.44
N ARG A 72 -0.91 -13.24 15.16
CA ARG A 72 -2.20 -12.70 14.74
C ARG A 72 -2.82 -11.76 15.77
N ASP A 73 -2.56 -12.02 17.05
CA ASP A 73 -3.11 -11.20 18.14
C ASP A 73 -2.53 -9.77 18.15
N LEU A 74 -1.42 -9.55 17.45
CA LEU A 74 -0.78 -8.25 17.38
C LEU A 74 -1.21 -7.42 16.17
N THR A 75 -2.12 -7.95 15.33
CA THR A 75 -2.58 -7.22 14.15
C THR A 75 -3.89 -6.50 14.43
N TYR A 76 -4.09 -5.37 13.74
CA TYR A 76 -5.28 -4.53 13.87
C TYR A 76 -5.98 -4.39 12.53
N MET A 77 -6.10 -5.51 11.80
CA MET A 77 -6.69 -5.52 10.47
C MET A 77 -8.20 -5.77 10.54
N THR A 78 -8.92 -5.17 9.60
CA THR A 78 -10.33 -5.49 9.39
C THR A 78 -10.48 -6.93 8.86
N ILE A 79 -11.72 -7.44 8.83
CA ILE A 79 -11.98 -8.78 8.28
C ILE A 79 -11.53 -8.89 6.84
N ASN A 80 -11.81 -7.87 6.02
CA ASN A 80 -11.38 -7.86 4.61
C ASN A 80 -9.86 -7.86 4.50
N GLU A 81 -9.19 -7.08 5.33
CA GLU A 81 -7.74 -7.01 5.35
C GLU A 81 -7.13 -8.34 5.80
N GLN A 82 -7.74 -9.02 6.78
CA GLN A 82 -7.29 -10.34 7.23
C GLN A 82 -7.45 -11.39 6.15
N ASN A 83 -8.55 -11.37 5.41
CA ASN A 83 -8.77 -12.29 4.30
C ASN A 83 -7.73 -12.11 3.21
N PHE A 84 -7.38 -10.85 2.91
CA PHE A 84 -6.31 -10.56 1.97
C PHE A 84 -4.95 -11.00 2.53
N ALA A 85 -4.69 -10.73 3.81
CA ALA A 85 -3.42 -11.06 4.44
C ALA A 85 -3.15 -12.56 4.44
N SER A 86 -4.18 -13.40 4.60
CA SER A 86 -4.01 -14.85 4.59
C SER A 86 -3.40 -15.33 3.26
N ARG A 87 -3.61 -14.60 2.16
CA ARG A 87 -3.06 -14.92 0.84
C ARG A 87 -1.78 -14.16 0.54
N PHE A 88 -1.68 -12.92 1.01
CA PHE A 88 -0.58 -12.02 0.66
C PHE A 88 0.58 -12.06 1.64
N ALA A 89 0.32 -12.30 2.93
CA ALA A 89 1.37 -12.24 3.95
C ALA A 89 2.62 -13.04 3.61
N PRO A 90 2.54 -14.25 2.99
CA PRO A 90 3.74 -14.98 2.64
C PRO A 90 4.69 -14.26 1.69
N PHE A 91 4.20 -13.25 0.95
CA PHE A 91 5.04 -12.45 0.06
C PHE A 91 5.82 -11.35 0.80
N VAL A 92 5.48 -11.07 2.06
CA VAL A 92 6.18 -10.09 2.89
C VAL A 92 7.05 -10.87 3.87
N ASN A 93 8.37 -10.78 3.71
CA ASN A 93 9.32 -11.57 4.49
C ASN A 93 10.47 -10.70 4.98
N GLU A 94 11.38 -11.29 5.75
CA GLU A 94 12.53 -10.58 6.32
C GLU A 94 13.45 -9.98 5.25
N ARG A 95 13.46 -10.56 4.05
CA ARG A 95 14.32 -10.10 2.97
C ARG A 95 13.81 -8.83 2.31
N ASN A 96 12.48 -8.66 2.23
CA ASN A 96 11.90 -7.56 1.48
C ASN A 96 11.19 -6.51 2.33
N VAL A 97 10.82 -6.82 3.57
CA VAL A 97 10.02 -5.90 4.38
C VAL A 97 10.72 -4.56 4.58
N ILE A 98 12.02 -4.56 4.86
CA ILE A 98 12.77 -3.32 5.06
C ILE A 98 12.82 -2.51 3.77
N GLY A 99 13.10 -3.18 2.64
CA GLY A 99 13.14 -2.52 1.34
C GLY A 99 11.80 -1.91 0.96
N ILE A 100 10.69 -2.62 1.21
CA ILE A 100 9.36 -2.11 0.95
C ILE A 100 9.07 -0.87 1.83
N MET A 101 9.40 -0.94 3.12
CA MET A 101 9.19 0.19 4.03
C MET A 101 10.04 1.39 3.63
N ASP A 102 11.29 1.17 3.20
CA ASP A 102 12.16 2.24 2.73
C ASP A 102 11.59 2.92 1.48
N GLU A 103 11.07 2.14 0.53
CA GLU A 103 10.46 2.70 -0.68
C GLU A 103 9.21 3.51 -0.36
N LEU A 104 8.39 3.04 0.59
CA LEU A 104 7.21 3.79 1.03
C LEU A 104 7.62 5.11 1.70
N SER A 105 8.65 5.09 2.53
CA SER A 105 9.17 6.29 3.19
C SER A 105 9.72 7.29 2.17
N GLU A 106 10.46 6.83 1.17
CA GLU A 106 10.98 7.69 0.11
C GLU A 106 9.84 8.30 -0.72
N ALA A 107 8.84 7.49 -1.07
CA ALA A 107 7.70 7.99 -1.82
C ALA A 107 6.98 9.09 -1.03
N GLN A 108 6.80 8.88 0.27
CA GLN A 108 6.17 9.88 1.14
C GLN A 108 6.98 11.18 1.17
N LEU A 109 8.28 11.08 1.30
CA LEU A 109 9.17 12.24 1.28
C LEU A 109 9.07 13.00 -0.05
N HIS A 110 9.07 12.28 -1.18
CA HIS A 110 8.97 12.90 -2.49
C HIS A 110 7.64 13.62 -2.68
N ILE A 111 6.54 13.06 -2.18
CA ILE A 111 5.24 13.72 -2.23
C ILE A 111 5.27 15.01 -1.40
N GLU A 112 5.89 14.98 -0.23
CA GLU A 112 6.04 16.18 0.61
C GLU A 112 6.89 17.24 -0.07
N GLN A 113 7.85 16.84 -0.90
CA GLN A 113 8.72 17.76 -1.63
C GLN A 113 8.15 18.22 -2.96
N ASN A 114 6.87 17.93 -3.23
CA ASN A 114 6.18 18.31 -4.47
C ASN A 114 6.75 17.67 -5.73
N VAL A 115 7.37 16.51 -5.63
CA VAL A 115 7.78 15.72 -6.80
C VAL A 115 6.52 15.24 -7.52
N ASN A 116 6.59 15.10 -8.85
CA ASN A 116 5.46 14.67 -9.66
C ASN A 116 4.91 13.33 -9.16
N ALA A 117 3.64 13.32 -8.70
CA ALA A 117 3.05 12.15 -8.07
C ALA A 117 2.95 10.95 -9.02
N LYS A 118 2.66 11.17 -10.31
CA LYS A 118 2.60 10.08 -11.29
C LYS A 118 3.93 9.34 -11.35
N MET A 119 5.03 10.09 -11.38
CA MET A 119 6.37 9.51 -11.43
C MET A 119 6.70 8.78 -10.13
N VAL A 120 6.35 9.37 -8.99
CA VAL A 120 6.63 8.78 -7.69
C VAL A 120 5.92 7.43 -7.55
N PHE A 121 4.63 7.38 -7.83
CA PHE A 121 3.86 6.15 -7.66
C PHE A 121 4.17 5.10 -8.73
N PHE A 122 4.47 5.52 -9.95
CA PHE A 122 4.87 4.57 -10.99
C PHE A 122 6.22 3.94 -10.65
N ASP A 123 7.20 4.75 -10.27
CA ASP A 123 8.51 4.25 -9.86
C ASP A 123 8.39 3.30 -8.67
N PHE A 124 7.60 3.68 -7.67
CA PHE A 124 7.34 2.83 -6.51
C PHE A 124 6.76 1.48 -6.94
N SER A 125 5.76 1.50 -7.81
CA SER A 125 5.13 0.26 -8.27
C SER A 125 6.11 -0.65 -9.02
N LEU A 126 7.01 -0.06 -9.82
CA LEU A 126 8.03 -0.84 -10.53
C LEU A 126 9.01 -1.49 -9.55
N LYS A 127 9.39 -0.78 -8.50
CA LYS A 127 10.28 -1.34 -7.47
C LYS A 127 9.61 -2.47 -6.71
N MET A 128 8.28 -2.41 -6.53
CA MET A 128 7.55 -3.48 -5.88
C MET A 128 7.61 -4.79 -6.66
N ILE A 129 7.74 -4.75 -7.99
CA ILE A 129 7.90 -5.96 -8.80
C ILE A 129 9.11 -6.76 -8.33
N VAL A 130 10.22 -6.06 -8.11
CA VAL A 130 11.46 -6.70 -7.67
C VAL A 130 11.35 -7.16 -6.21
N LEU A 131 10.82 -6.29 -5.36
CA LEU A 131 10.75 -6.58 -3.92
C LEU A 131 9.86 -7.76 -3.59
N LEU A 132 8.72 -7.90 -4.26
CA LEU A 132 7.80 -9.01 -3.99
C LEU A 132 8.36 -10.36 -4.42
N LYS A 133 9.43 -10.38 -5.21
CA LYS A 133 10.07 -11.63 -5.65
C LYS A 133 11.26 -12.04 -4.78
N GLN A 134 11.63 -11.20 -3.85
CA GLN A 134 12.65 -11.55 -2.89
C GLN A 134 12.05 -12.41 -1.78
#